data_ded444c06ae37056ac52ee762c24effb
#
_entry.id   ded444c06ae37056ac52ee762c24effb
#
_cell.length_a   1.000
_cell.length_b   1.000
_cell.length_c   1.000
_cell.angle_alpha   90.00
_cell.angle_beta   90.00
_cell.angle_gamma   90.00
#
_symmetry.space_group_name_H-M   'P 1'
#
loop_
_entity.id
_entity.type
_entity.pdbx_description
1 polymer ?
#
loop_
_entity_poly.entity_id
_entity_poly.type
_entity_poly.pdbx_seq_one_letter_code
_entity_poly.pdbx_strand_id
1 'polypeptide(L)'
;MGFLFFKSKKEIERAERREKRHALRKAEGAVDEVTERIKRMEKDAEAEWNRAREATKEGKQAAAQRALTSYRSAQVLITKLEQKKWVFRQVLMKMETAGTDSEFAKALGMVNKVTNINPEMVEDVFDEAGDILSEADDTDKFWAQMYGKEVEGSKQALQDHIPSMEELEKTLQEEVAATLTPTINPSSLEKEI
;
A
#
# COMPACT_ATOMS: atom_id res chain seq x y z
N MET A 1 3.30 51.54 23.44
CA MET A 1 3.20 50.52 24.52
C MET A 1 2.53 49.28 23.94
N GLY A 2 3.33 48.22 23.65
CA GLY A 2 2.81 46.98 23.11
C GLY A 2 2.35 46.09 24.26
N PHE A 3 1.06 45.78 24.33
CA PHE A 3 0.51 44.77 25.21
C PHE A 3 0.98 43.37 24.73
N LEU A 4 1.98 42.80 25.38
CA LEU A 4 2.34 41.42 25.27
C LEU A 4 1.22 40.60 25.94
N PHE A 5 0.31 40.05 25.11
CA PHE A 5 -0.68 39.06 25.54
C PHE A 5 0.05 37.78 25.91
N PHE A 6 0.37 37.58 27.17
CA PHE A 6 0.82 36.27 27.68
C PHE A 6 -0.37 35.31 27.63
N LYS A 7 -0.33 34.36 26.72
CA LYS A 7 -1.31 33.27 26.70
C LYS A 7 -1.24 32.48 28.00
N SER A 8 -2.38 32.20 28.61
CA SER A 8 -2.43 31.41 29.83
C SER A 8 -1.94 29.96 29.55
N LYS A 9 -1.40 29.29 30.57
CA LYS A 9 -0.94 27.88 30.45
C LYS A 9 -2.03 26.99 29.85
N LYS A 10 -3.29 27.17 30.22
CA LYS A 10 -4.45 26.44 29.68
C LYS A 10 -4.70 26.72 28.18
N GLU A 11 -4.40 27.92 27.70
CA GLU A 11 -4.56 28.27 26.29
C GLU A 11 -3.44 27.65 25.45
N ILE A 12 -2.22 27.58 25.98
CA ILE A 12 -1.09 26.91 25.35
C ILE A 12 -1.41 25.40 25.24
N GLU A 13 -1.78 24.72 26.31
CA GLU A 13 -2.16 23.31 26.31
C GLU A 13 -3.33 23.00 25.34
N ARG A 14 -4.30 23.89 25.22
CA ARG A 14 -5.41 23.74 24.28
C ARG A 14 -4.96 23.89 22.82
N ALA A 15 -4.04 24.81 22.56
CA ALA A 15 -3.46 25.00 21.24
C ALA A 15 -2.66 23.75 20.82
N GLU A 16 -1.78 23.25 21.67
CA GLU A 16 -0.99 22.04 21.44
C GLU A 16 -1.87 20.81 21.16
N ARG A 17 -2.93 20.60 21.96
CA ARG A 17 -3.89 19.50 21.71
C ARG A 17 -4.65 19.66 20.39
N ARG A 18 -4.88 20.88 19.92
CA ARG A 18 -5.50 21.13 18.61
C ARG A 18 -4.54 20.82 17.48
N GLU A 19 -3.28 21.22 17.63
CA GLU A 19 -2.23 20.95 16.63
C GLU A 19 -1.97 19.44 16.50
N LYS A 20 -1.84 18.72 17.63
CA LYS A 20 -1.70 17.25 17.61
C LYS A 20 -2.87 16.58 16.88
N ARG A 21 -4.11 16.97 17.21
CA ARG A 21 -5.29 16.42 16.52
C ARG A 21 -5.34 16.76 15.04
N HIS A 22 -4.88 17.95 14.64
CA HIS A 22 -4.80 18.33 13.24
C HIS A 22 -3.75 17.49 12.50
N ALA A 23 -2.59 17.28 13.12
CA ALA A 23 -1.52 16.46 12.56
C ALA A 23 -1.96 14.99 12.40
N LEU A 24 -2.64 14.41 13.39
CA LEU A 24 -3.22 13.06 13.30
C LEU A 24 -4.21 12.95 12.13
N ARG A 25 -5.17 13.86 12.03
CA ARG A 25 -6.13 13.86 10.89
C ARG A 25 -5.44 13.98 9.53
N LYS A 26 -4.36 14.77 9.45
CA LYS A 26 -3.58 14.87 8.21
C LYS A 26 -2.92 13.54 7.86
N ALA A 27 -2.38 12.83 8.86
CA ALA A 27 -1.78 11.51 8.66
C ALA A 27 -2.83 10.46 8.27
N GLU A 28 -3.99 10.45 8.92
CA GLU A 28 -5.14 9.62 8.55
C GLU A 28 -5.57 9.87 7.10
N GLY A 29 -5.72 11.15 6.72
CA GLY A 29 -6.06 11.53 5.35
C GLY A 29 -5.04 11.07 4.31
N ALA A 30 -3.74 11.04 4.66
CA ALA A 30 -2.72 10.50 3.77
C ALA A 30 -2.85 8.97 3.57
N VAL A 31 -3.24 8.23 4.61
CA VAL A 31 -3.55 6.79 4.51
C VAL A 31 -4.74 6.56 3.59
N ASP A 32 -5.80 7.37 3.75
CA ASP A 32 -7.00 7.27 2.94
C ASP A 32 -6.71 7.59 1.46
N GLU A 33 -5.92 8.62 1.18
CA GLU A 33 -5.52 8.99 -0.18
C GLU A 33 -4.75 7.87 -0.88
N VAL A 34 -3.77 7.26 -0.18
CA VAL A 34 -3.02 6.13 -0.72
C VAL A 34 -3.95 4.93 -0.93
N THR A 35 -4.86 4.66 -0.01
CA THR A 35 -5.82 3.57 -0.13
C THR A 35 -6.74 3.73 -1.34
N GLU A 36 -7.25 4.94 -1.57
CA GLU A 36 -8.08 5.23 -2.75
C GLU A 36 -7.28 5.16 -4.06
N ARG A 37 -5.99 5.49 -4.02
CA ARG A 37 -5.11 5.33 -5.18
C ARG A 37 -4.87 3.85 -5.51
N ILE A 38 -4.65 3.01 -4.49
CA ILE A 38 -4.53 1.55 -4.67
C ILE A 38 -5.79 1.00 -5.34
N LYS A 39 -6.99 1.29 -4.81
CA LYS A 39 -8.25 0.82 -5.40
C LYS A 39 -8.43 1.23 -6.86
N ARG A 40 -8.02 2.45 -7.22
CA ARG A 40 -8.06 2.89 -8.63
C ARG A 40 -7.13 2.06 -9.49
N MET A 41 -5.92 1.83 -9.02
CA MET A 41 -4.93 1.04 -9.76
C MET A 41 -5.30 -0.43 -9.88
N GLU A 42 -5.92 -1.03 -8.85
CA GLU A 42 -6.47 -2.39 -8.91
C GLU A 42 -7.53 -2.51 -10.02
N LYS A 43 -8.42 -1.52 -10.11
CA LYS A 43 -9.41 -1.47 -11.19
C LYS A 43 -8.80 -1.30 -12.57
N ASP A 44 -7.76 -0.46 -12.70
CA ASP A 44 -7.05 -0.29 -13.95
C ASP A 44 -6.29 -1.58 -14.34
N ALA A 45 -5.66 -2.25 -13.36
CA ALA A 45 -5.02 -3.54 -13.56
C ALA A 45 -6.03 -4.61 -14.02
N GLU A 46 -7.20 -4.70 -13.40
CA GLU A 46 -8.27 -5.61 -13.81
C GLU A 46 -8.72 -5.34 -15.27
N ALA A 47 -8.83 -4.08 -15.64
CA ALA A 47 -9.15 -3.72 -17.02
C ALA A 47 -8.08 -4.17 -18.02
N GLU A 48 -6.79 -4.04 -17.69
CA GLU A 48 -5.69 -4.53 -18.53
C GLU A 48 -5.65 -6.06 -18.61
N TRP A 49 -5.94 -6.77 -17.50
CA TRP A 49 -6.10 -8.21 -17.51
C TRP A 49 -7.21 -8.68 -18.45
N ASN A 50 -8.37 -8.03 -18.39
CA ASN A 50 -9.49 -8.32 -19.26
C ASN A 50 -9.16 -8.05 -20.74
N ARG A 51 -8.42 -6.97 -21.04
CA ARG A 51 -7.91 -6.69 -22.40
C ARG A 51 -6.96 -7.76 -22.89
N ALA A 52 -6.05 -8.24 -22.03
CA ALA A 52 -5.15 -9.34 -22.37
C ALA A 52 -5.92 -10.61 -22.73
N ARG A 53 -6.94 -10.93 -21.91
CA ARG A 53 -7.80 -12.09 -22.10
C ARG A 53 -8.57 -12.05 -23.45
N GLU A 54 -9.17 -10.92 -23.77
CA GLU A 54 -9.88 -10.76 -25.04
C GLU A 54 -8.93 -10.80 -26.24
N ALA A 55 -7.77 -10.16 -26.15
CA ALA A 55 -6.76 -10.20 -27.20
C ALA A 55 -6.23 -11.64 -27.43
N THR A 56 -6.08 -12.43 -26.36
CA THR A 56 -5.68 -13.84 -26.47
C THR A 56 -6.76 -14.69 -27.17
N LYS A 57 -8.04 -14.50 -26.83
CA LYS A 57 -9.17 -15.17 -27.51
C LYS A 57 -9.21 -14.85 -29.01
N GLU A 58 -8.88 -13.62 -29.37
CA GLU A 58 -8.85 -13.16 -30.77
C GLU A 58 -7.56 -13.54 -31.50
N GLY A 59 -6.60 -14.23 -30.86
CA GLY A 59 -5.29 -14.58 -31.43
C GLY A 59 -4.34 -13.40 -31.63
N LYS A 60 -4.61 -12.24 -31.02
CA LYS A 60 -3.83 -11.00 -31.12
C LYS A 60 -2.68 -10.98 -30.10
N GLN A 61 -1.68 -11.85 -30.30
CA GLN A 61 -0.61 -12.09 -29.33
C GLN A 61 0.15 -10.83 -28.90
N ALA A 62 0.49 -9.93 -29.85
CA ALA A 62 1.19 -8.68 -29.53
C ALA A 62 0.35 -7.70 -28.68
N ALA A 63 -0.97 -7.72 -28.82
CA ALA A 63 -1.88 -6.92 -28.00
C ALA A 63 -2.01 -7.53 -26.59
N ALA A 64 -2.11 -8.85 -26.50
CA ALA A 64 -2.15 -9.57 -25.24
C ALA A 64 -0.88 -9.30 -24.39
N GLN A 65 0.31 -9.41 -25.00
CA GLN A 65 1.58 -9.13 -24.31
C GLN A 65 1.68 -7.68 -23.81
N ARG A 66 1.24 -6.69 -24.60
CA ARG A 66 1.21 -5.29 -24.14
C ARG A 66 0.30 -5.10 -22.93
N ALA A 67 -0.89 -5.68 -22.97
CA ALA A 67 -1.84 -5.60 -21.87
C ALA A 67 -1.30 -6.29 -20.60
N LEU A 68 -0.66 -7.47 -20.74
CA LEU A 68 0.01 -8.14 -19.62
C LEU A 68 1.16 -7.33 -19.04
N THR A 69 1.96 -6.65 -19.88
CA THR A 69 3.02 -5.75 -19.41
C THR A 69 2.45 -4.59 -18.61
N SER A 70 1.35 -3.99 -19.08
CA SER A 70 0.64 -2.92 -18.36
C SER A 70 0.07 -3.42 -17.04
N TYR A 71 -0.55 -4.60 -17.03
CA TYR A 71 -1.06 -5.26 -15.82
C TYR A 71 0.06 -5.47 -14.79
N ARG A 72 1.18 -6.07 -15.21
CA ARG A 72 2.33 -6.30 -14.31
C ARG A 72 2.91 -5.01 -13.76
N SER A 73 3.04 -3.97 -14.58
CA SER A 73 3.49 -2.65 -14.13
C SER A 73 2.56 -2.04 -13.09
N ALA A 74 1.24 -2.21 -13.26
CA ALA A 74 0.25 -1.79 -12.27
C ALA A 74 0.40 -2.58 -10.97
N GLN A 75 0.64 -3.90 -11.00
CA GLN A 75 0.85 -4.73 -9.81
C GLN A 75 2.10 -4.28 -9.03
N VAL A 76 3.21 -3.98 -9.72
CA VAL A 76 4.42 -3.43 -9.08
C VAL A 76 4.11 -2.12 -8.35
N LEU A 77 3.34 -1.23 -8.98
CA LEU A 77 3.02 0.06 -8.37
C LEU A 77 2.01 -0.08 -7.21
N ILE A 78 1.04 -1.00 -7.31
CA ILE A 78 0.14 -1.35 -6.19
C ILE A 78 0.95 -1.83 -4.99
N THR A 79 1.91 -2.75 -5.21
CA THR A 79 2.79 -3.26 -4.16
C THR A 79 3.55 -2.13 -3.46
N LYS A 80 4.16 -1.21 -4.22
CA LYS A 80 4.84 -0.03 -3.66
C LYS A 80 3.90 0.90 -2.88
N LEU A 81 2.68 1.07 -3.34
CA LEU A 81 1.67 1.87 -2.63
C LEU A 81 1.20 1.18 -1.34
N GLU A 82 1.07 -0.14 -1.32
CA GLU A 82 0.76 -0.90 -0.10
C GLU A 82 1.89 -0.78 0.94
N GLN A 83 3.15 -0.83 0.52
CA GLN A 83 4.30 -0.53 1.39
C GLN A 83 4.20 0.88 1.97
N LYS A 84 3.95 1.88 1.12
CA LYS A 84 3.75 3.28 1.55
C LYS A 84 2.61 3.40 2.56
N LYS A 85 1.47 2.76 2.32
CA LYS A 85 0.32 2.72 3.22
C LYS A 85 0.68 2.10 4.56
N TRP A 86 1.45 1.02 4.55
CA TRP A 86 1.92 0.37 5.77
C TRP A 86 2.79 1.32 6.62
N VAL A 87 3.79 2.00 6.01
CA VAL A 87 4.62 2.99 6.71
C VAL A 87 3.77 4.09 7.34
N PHE A 88 2.80 4.65 6.62
CA PHE A 88 1.91 5.65 7.16
C PHE A 88 1.14 5.15 8.39
N ARG A 89 0.65 3.91 8.37
CA ARG A 89 -0.06 3.32 9.51
C ARG A 89 0.84 3.16 10.73
N GLN A 90 2.10 2.73 10.54
CA GLN A 90 3.07 2.61 11.62
C GLN A 90 3.37 3.98 12.25
N VAL A 91 3.62 4.98 11.41
CA VAL A 91 3.86 6.35 11.89
C VAL A 91 2.65 6.92 12.61
N LEU A 92 1.44 6.69 12.10
CA LEU A 92 0.19 7.11 12.76
C LEU A 92 0.06 6.49 14.16
N MET A 93 0.31 5.20 14.29
CA MET A 93 0.31 4.50 15.58
C MET A 93 1.35 5.09 16.55
N LYS A 94 2.56 5.42 16.08
CA LYS A 94 3.57 6.11 16.88
C LYS A 94 3.11 7.50 17.32
N MET A 95 2.43 8.25 16.47
CA MET A 95 1.85 9.56 16.85
C MET A 95 0.76 9.43 17.91
N GLU A 96 -0.06 8.39 17.84
CA GLU A 96 -1.13 8.13 18.81
C GLU A 96 -0.57 7.70 20.17
N THR A 97 0.50 6.91 20.18
CA THR A 97 1.14 6.37 21.40
C THR A 97 2.25 7.25 21.98
N ALA A 98 2.62 8.34 21.30
CA ALA A 98 3.69 9.23 21.74
C ALA A 98 3.43 9.79 23.15
N GLY A 99 4.32 9.46 24.08
CA GLY A 99 4.29 9.94 25.47
C GLY A 99 4.83 11.35 25.63
N THR A 100 5.68 11.81 24.70
CA THR A 100 6.33 13.11 24.70
C THR A 100 6.09 13.90 23.42
N ASP A 101 6.20 15.23 23.52
CA ASP A 101 6.08 16.10 22.34
C ASP A 101 7.23 15.89 21.34
N SER A 102 8.40 15.48 21.82
CA SER A 102 9.54 15.15 20.97
C SER A 102 9.28 13.91 20.10
N GLU A 103 8.73 12.85 20.68
CA GLU A 103 8.33 11.64 19.94
C GLU A 103 7.24 11.94 18.92
N PHE A 104 6.23 12.71 19.33
CA PHE A 104 5.17 13.14 18.41
C PHE A 104 5.72 13.98 17.24
N ALA A 105 6.64 14.91 17.50
CA ALA A 105 7.26 15.74 16.48
C ALA A 105 8.13 14.91 15.50
N LYS A 106 8.88 13.91 16.00
CA LYS A 106 9.64 12.96 15.17
C LYS A 106 8.70 12.19 14.25
N ALA A 107 7.63 11.59 14.78
CA ALA A 107 6.65 10.85 13.99
C ALA A 107 5.95 11.75 12.95
N LEU A 108 5.59 12.99 13.30
CA LEU A 108 5.02 13.96 12.36
C LEU A 108 6.01 14.32 11.23
N GLY A 109 7.31 14.44 11.54
CA GLY A 109 8.37 14.61 10.54
C GLY A 109 8.39 13.49 9.51
N MET A 110 8.19 12.24 9.96
CA MET A 110 8.07 11.07 9.07
C MET A 110 6.86 11.16 8.15
N VAL A 111 5.68 11.54 8.66
CA VAL A 111 4.48 11.73 7.81
C VAL A 111 4.79 12.69 6.66
N ASN A 112 5.44 13.81 6.96
CA ASN A 112 5.77 14.80 5.93
C ASN A 112 6.78 14.26 4.90
N LYS A 113 7.77 13.49 5.33
CA LYS A 113 8.71 12.82 4.41
C LYS A 113 7.98 11.83 3.51
N VAL A 114 7.24 10.88 4.09
CA VAL A 114 6.52 9.84 3.34
C VAL A 114 5.47 10.42 2.40
N THR A 115 4.82 11.53 2.77
CA THR A 115 3.83 12.20 1.90
C THR A 115 4.48 12.71 0.61
N ASN A 116 5.69 13.26 0.70
CA ASN A 116 6.38 13.90 -0.42
C ASN A 116 7.21 12.95 -1.29
N ILE A 117 7.23 11.65 -0.96
CA ILE A 117 8.05 10.68 -1.67
C ILE A 117 7.30 10.11 -2.87
N ASN A 118 8.00 10.09 -4.01
CA ASN A 118 7.58 9.35 -5.18
C ASN A 118 7.49 7.85 -4.85
N PRO A 119 6.47 7.11 -5.29
CA PRO A 119 6.36 5.66 -5.09
C PRO A 119 7.60 4.84 -5.46
N GLU A 120 8.43 5.35 -6.37
CA GLU A 120 9.69 4.72 -6.77
C GLU A 120 10.78 4.76 -5.68
N MET A 121 10.69 5.72 -4.74
CA MET A 121 11.63 5.90 -3.62
C MET A 121 11.11 5.35 -2.29
N VAL A 122 10.04 4.54 -2.33
CA VAL A 122 9.42 4.01 -1.10
C VAL A 122 10.38 3.08 -0.35
N GLU A 123 11.28 2.42 -1.06
CA GLU A 123 12.25 1.48 -0.48
C GLU A 123 13.21 2.16 0.49
N ASP A 124 13.78 3.32 0.09
CA ASP A 124 14.69 4.10 0.95
C ASP A 124 13.99 4.59 2.24
N VAL A 125 12.69 4.90 2.14
CA VAL A 125 11.89 5.35 3.30
C VAL A 125 11.50 4.20 4.20
N PHE A 126 11.37 3.01 3.65
CA PHE A 126 11.11 1.80 4.43
C PHE A 126 12.29 1.51 5.36
N ASP A 127 13.51 1.65 4.83
CA ASP A 127 14.74 1.45 5.59
C ASP A 127 14.91 2.57 6.64
N GLU A 128 14.71 3.85 6.29
CA GLU A 128 14.76 4.97 7.24
C GLU A 128 13.66 4.88 8.32
N ALA A 129 12.45 4.41 7.98
CA ALA A 129 11.39 4.16 8.95
C ALA A 129 11.76 3.04 9.93
N GLY A 130 12.42 1.98 9.45
CA GLY A 130 12.96 0.92 10.27
C GLY A 130 13.98 1.42 11.28
N ASP A 131 14.91 2.27 10.86
CA ASP A 131 15.94 2.87 11.72
C ASP A 131 15.33 3.76 12.81
N ILE A 132 14.39 4.64 12.45
CA ILE A 132 13.71 5.53 13.42
C ILE A 132 12.84 4.73 14.41
N LEU A 133 12.23 3.64 13.95
CA LEU A 133 11.44 2.76 14.81
C LEU A 133 12.34 1.93 15.73
N SER A 134 13.61 1.70 15.37
CA SER A 134 14.59 0.94 16.17
C SER A 134 15.34 1.78 17.20
N GLU A 135 15.46 3.10 17.05
CA GLU A 135 16.16 3.99 17.98
C GLU A 135 15.42 4.27 19.31
N ALA A 136 14.27 3.64 19.53
CA ALA A 136 13.48 3.88 20.73
C ALA A 136 13.90 3.02 21.92
N ASP A 137 13.76 3.58 23.14
CA ASP A 137 14.23 3.08 24.45
C ASP A 137 13.73 1.67 24.83
N ASP A 138 14.30 1.01 25.84
CA ASP A 138 14.20 -0.44 26.15
C ASP A 138 12.80 -1.10 26.17
N THR A 139 11.74 -0.36 26.44
CA THR A 139 10.35 -0.85 26.29
C THR A 139 9.97 -0.94 24.81
N ASP A 140 10.59 -0.14 23.98
CA ASP A 140 10.40 -0.11 22.53
C ASP A 140 11.30 -1.13 21.79
N LYS A 141 12.34 -1.71 22.42
CA LYS A 141 13.18 -2.75 21.79
C LYS A 141 12.39 -4.02 21.45
N PHE A 142 11.43 -4.38 22.27
CA PHE A 142 10.52 -5.50 21.97
C PHE A 142 9.66 -5.17 20.73
N TRP A 143 9.12 -3.96 20.68
CA TRP A 143 8.37 -3.48 19.52
C TRP A 143 9.27 -3.30 18.31
N ALA A 144 10.47 -2.75 18.45
CA ALA A 144 11.45 -2.59 17.36
C ALA A 144 11.90 -3.93 16.77
N GLN A 145 12.09 -4.97 17.60
CA GLN A 145 12.39 -6.33 17.11
C GLN A 145 11.19 -6.99 16.40
N MET A 146 9.97 -6.75 16.89
CA MET A 146 8.77 -7.25 16.23
C MET A 146 8.54 -6.50 14.91
N TYR A 147 8.67 -5.17 14.92
CA TYR A 147 8.51 -4.33 13.73
C TYR A 147 9.62 -4.57 12.70
N GLY A 148 10.87 -4.73 13.09
CA GLY A 148 11.97 -5.04 12.17
C GLY A 148 11.74 -6.36 11.42
N LYS A 149 11.28 -7.42 12.12
CA LYS A 149 10.91 -8.70 11.49
C LYS A 149 9.66 -8.61 10.63
N GLU A 150 8.71 -7.78 11.01
CA GLU A 150 7.44 -7.58 10.29
C GLU A 150 7.64 -6.71 9.05
N VAL A 151 8.53 -5.71 9.11
CA VAL A 151 8.95 -4.88 7.97
C VAL A 151 9.66 -5.71 6.92
N GLU A 152 10.69 -6.47 7.32
CA GLU A 152 11.46 -7.33 6.42
C GLU A 152 10.58 -8.45 5.83
N GLY A 153 9.76 -9.09 6.66
CA GLY A 153 8.80 -10.10 6.21
C GLY A 153 7.72 -9.55 5.28
N SER A 154 7.24 -8.34 5.54
CA SER A 154 6.24 -7.68 4.67
C SER A 154 6.85 -7.23 3.35
N LYS A 155 8.10 -6.73 3.35
CA LYS A 155 8.85 -6.33 2.14
C LYS A 155 9.06 -7.55 1.22
N GLN A 156 9.52 -8.66 1.78
CA GLN A 156 9.75 -9.90 1.05
C GLN A 156 8.42 -10.50 0.54
N ALA A 157 7.43 -10.63 1.39
CA ALA A 157 6.13 -11.18 1.03
C ALA A 157 5.41 -10.36 -0.05
N LEU A 158 5.57 -9.03 -0.07
CA LEU A 158 4.99 -8.16 -1.09
C LEU A 158 5.75 -8.28 -2.43
N GLN A 159 7.08 -8.47 -2.41
CA GLN A 159 7.88 -8.67 -3.62
C GLN A 159 7.65 -10.05 -4.24
N ASP A 160 7.51 -11.08 -3.42
CA ASP A 160 7.26 -12.47 -3.85
C ASP A 160 5.84 -12.65 -4.47
N HIS A 161 4.96 -11.66 -4.30
CA HIS A 161 3.59 -11.70 -4.85
C HIS A 161 3.44 -11.11 -6.26
N ILE A 162 4.52 -10.60 -6.87
CA ILE A 162 4.46 -10.07 -8.24
C ILE A 162 4.78 -11.20 -9.22
N PRO A 163 3.79 -11.74 -9.94
CA PRO A 163 4.02 -12.84 -10.83
C PRO A 163 4.94 -12.45 -12.00
N SER A 164 5.76 -13.38 -12.45
CA SER A 164 6.58 -13.23 -13.65
C SER A 164 5.71 -13.13 -14.91
N MET A 165 6.26 -12.63 -16.02
CA MET A 165 5.51 -12.58 -17.28
C MET A 165 5.11 -13.99 -17.77
N GLU A 166 5.96 -14.99 -17.55
CA GLU A 166 5.70 -16.38 -17.92
C GLU A 166 4.54 -16.98 -17.12
N GLU A 167 4.47 -16.70 -15.82
CA GLU A 167 3.36 -17.11 -14.97
C GLU A 167 2.04 -16.43 -15.39
N LEU A 168 2.09 -15.13 -15.71
CA LEU A 168 0.91 -14.39 -16.19
C LEU A 168 0.42 -14.93 -17.55
N GLU A 169 1.32 -15.20 -18.48
CA GLU A 169 0.97 -15.79 -19.77
C GLU A 169 0.35 -17.18 -19.62
N LYS A 170 0.92 -18.02 -18.75
CA LYS A 170 0.38 -19.34 -18.44
C LYS A 170 -1.02 -19.26 -17.83
N THR A 171 -1.19 -18.44 -16.80
CA THR A 171 -2.50 -18.23 -16.14
C THR A 171 -3.54 -17.74 -17.13
N LEU A 172 -3.17 -16.78 -17.99
CA LEU A 172 -4.04 -16.25 -19.02
C LEU A 172 -4.49 -17.32 -20.03
N GLN A 173 -3.55 -18.18 -20.48
CA GLN A 173 -3.86 -19.29 -21.40
C GLN A 173 -4.79 -20.31 -20.75
N GLU A 174 -4.57 -20.65 -19.50
CA GLU A 174 -5.43 -21.55 -18.72
C GLU A 174 -6.85 -20.99 -18.57
N GLU A 175 -7.00 -19.70 -18.24
CA GLU A 175 -8.31 -19.04 -18.15
C GLU A 175 -9.05 -19.01 -19.49
N VAL A 176 -8.35 -18.71 -20.58
CA VAL A 176 -8.95 -18.68 -21.92
C VAL A 176 -9.36 -20.08 -22.35
N ALA A 177 -8.52 -21.10 -22.13
CA ALA A 177 -8.84 -22.49 -22.44
C ALA A 177 -10.08 -22.97 -21.65
N ALA A 178 -10.18 -22.63 -20.37
CA ALA A 178 -11.32 -22.97 -19.54
C ALA A 178 -12.64 -22.32 -20.03
N THR A 179 -12.55 -21.13 -20.63
CA THR A 179 -13.75 -20.44 -21.19
C THR A 179 -14.16 -20.97 -22.56
N LEU A 180 -13.27 -21.64 -23.30
CA LEU A 180 -13.51 -22.21 -24.62
C LEU A 180 -13.99 -23.67 -24.57
N THR A 181 -13.80 -24.40 -23.46
CA THR A 181 -14.37 -25.72 -23.27
C THR A 181 -15.87 -25.60 -22.93
N PRO A 182 -16.78 -26.04 -23.81
CA PRO A 182 -18.20 -26.06 -23.48
C PRO A 182 -18.40 -27.02 -22.31
N THR A 183 -19.08 -26.56 -21.27
CA THR A 183 -19.53 -27.43 -20.17
C THR A 183 -20.53 -28.42 -20.77
N ILE A 184 -20.06 -29.62 -21.16
CA ILE A 184 -20.95 -30.72 -21.56
C ILE A 184 -21.69 -31.11 -20.29
N ASN A 185 -22.94 -30.65 -20.18
CA ASN A 185 -23.81 -31.00 -19.09
C ASN A 185 -24.17 -32.48 -19.25
N PRO A 186 -23.75 -33.40 -18.37
CA PRO A 186 -23.98 -34.85 -18.55
C PRO A 186 -25.46 -35.25 -18.44
N SER A 187 -26.35 -34.33 -18.07
CA SER A 187 -27.78 -34.62 -17.94
C SER A 187 -28.59 -34.60 -19.24
N SER A 188 -27.97 -34.36 -20.42
CA SER A 188 -28.66 -34.41 -21.70
C SER A 188 -28.59 -35.77 -22.42
N LEU A 189 -27.85 -36.75 -21.89
CA LEU A 189 -27.69 -38.09 -22.50
C LEU A 189 -28.66 -39.17 -21.98
N GLU A 190 -29.56 -38.84 -21.02
CA GLU A 190 -30.50 -39.84 -20.46
C GLU A 190 -31.96 -39.73 -20.98
N LYS A 191 -32.19 -39.08 -22.11
CA LYS A 191 -33.55 -38.95 -22.65
C LYS A 191 -33.76 -39.51 -24.04
N GLU A 192 -32.92 -40.44 -24.51
CA GLU A 192 -33.18 -41.27 -25.72
C GLU A 192 -32.84 -42.74 -25.46
N ILE A 193 -33.63 -43.38 -24.58
CA ILE A 193 -33.83 -44.84 -24.62
C ILE A 193 -35.30 -45.09 -24.27
#